data_5bc6f80208d794dd015b3889e6094463
#
_entry.id   5bc6f80208d794dd015b3889e6094463
#
_cell.length_a   1.000
_cell.length_b   1.000
_cell.length_c   1.000
_cell.angle_alpha   90.00
_cell.angle_beta   90.00
_cell.angle_gamma   90.00
#
_symmetry.space_group_name_H-M   'P 1'
#
loop_
_entity.id
_entity.type
_entity.pdbx_description
1 polymer ?
#
loop_
_entity_poly.entity_id
_entity_poly.type
_entity_poly.pdbx_seq_one_letter_code
_entity_poly.pdbx_strand_id
1 'polypeptide(L)' 'KEEILKVMKEAGRPMSAGEVEKLLKADRKEIDKAFKALKEEGKIVSPVRCKWEPAE' A
#
# COMPACT_ATOMS: atom_id res chain seq x y z
N LYS A 1 -3.42 -6.79 -4.95
CA LYS A 1 -2.58 -6.94 -3.77
C LYS A 1 -1.10 -6.87 -4.11
N GLU A 2 -0.65 -7.68 -5.07
CA GLU A 2 0.74 -7.61 -5.53
C GLU A 2 1.03 -6.32 -6.28
N GLU A 3 0.04 -5.79 -6.96
CA GLU A 3 0.18 -4.52 -7.66
C GLU A 3 0.51 -3.39 -6.71
N ILE A 4 -0.10 -3.41 -5.54
CA ILE A 4 0.14 -2.39 -4.52
C ILE A 4 1.59 -2.46 -4.04
N LEU A 5 2.08 -3.66 -3.77
CA LEU A 5 3.47 -3.83 -3.36
C LEU A 5 4.43 -3.35 -4.43
N LYS A 6 4.12 -3.67 -5.68
CA LYS A 6 4.95 -3.26 -6.80
C LYS A 6 5.01 -1.74 -6.91
N VAL A 7 3.87 -1.08 -6.81
CA VAL A 7 3.81 0.37 -6.86
C VAL A 7 4.61 1.00 -5.73
N MET A 8 4.46 0.46 -4.53
CA MET A 8 5.20 0.97 -3.38
C MET A 8 6.71 0.81 -3.54
N LYS A 9 7.14 -0.34 -4.04
CA LYS A 9 8.56 -0.59 -4.26
C LYS A 9 9.13 0.34 -5.33
N GLU A 10 8.38 0.55 -6.39
CA GLU A 10 8.80 1.46 -7.46
C GLU A 10 8.88 2.90 -6.98
N ALA A 11 7.97 3.29 -6.09
CA ALA A 11 7.99 4.64 -5.55
C ALA A 11 9.20 4.88 -4.66
N GLY A 12 9.67 3.82 -3.99
CA GLY A 12 10.82 3.92 -3.11
C GLY A 12 10.59 4.80 -1.89
N ARG A 13 9.34 5.00 -1.50
CA ARG A 13 8.99 5.82 -0.36
C ARG A 13 7.65 5.38 0.22
N PRO A 14 7.38 5.72 1.49
CA PRO A 14 6.08 5.42 2.06
C PRO A 14 4.97 6.13 1.29
N MET A 15 3.86 5.44 1.06
CA MET A 15 2.74 5.98 0.33
C MET A 15 1.44 5.81 1.14
N SER A 16 0.54 6.78 1.00
CA SER A 16 -0.76 6.69 1.62
C SER A 16 -1.71 5.89 0.72
N ALA A 17 -2.81 5.41 1.30
CA ALA A 17 -3.82 4.70 0.52
C ALA A 17 -4.36 5.56 -0.62
N GLY A 18 -4.50 6.86 -0.38
CA GLY A 18 -4.99 7.77 -1.42
C GLY A 18 -4.05 7.88 -2.60
N GLU A 19 -2.75 7.87 -2.34
CA GLU A 19 -1.77 7.91 -3.42
C GLU A 19 -1.80 6.63 -4.24
N VAL A 20 -1.88 5.49 -3.58
CA VAL A 20 -1.97 4.21 -4.27
C VAL A 20 -3.25 4.12 -5.09
N GLU A 21 -4.37 4.61 -4.53
CA GLU A 21 -5.64 4.64 -5.22
C GLU A 21 -5.54 5.43 -6.52
N LYS A 22 -4.89 6.58 -6.48
CA LYS A 22 -4.72 7.40 -7.68
C LYS A 22 -3.86 6.71 -8.73
N LEU A 23 -2.79 6.09 -8.29
CA LEU A 23 -1.86 5.44 -9.20
C LEU A 23 -2.47 4.21 -9.86
N LEU A 24 -3.21 3.43 -9.10
CA LEU A 24 -3.82 2.21 -9.61
C LEU A 24 -5.22 2.43 -10.19
N LYS A 25 -5.81 3.59 -9.91
CA LYS A 25 -7.18 3.90 -10.33
C LYS A 25 -8.17 2.84 -9.85
N ALA A 26 -7.93 2.33 -8.66
CA ALA A 26 -8.78 1.31 -8.05
C ALA A 26 -9.72 1.93 -7.03
N ASP A 27 -10.78 1.22 -6.67
CA ASP A 27 -11.71 1.69 -5.66
C ASP A 27 -11.04 1.72 -4.29
N ARG A 28 -11.39 2.73 -3.49
CA ARG A 28 -10.83 2.86 -2.16
C ARG A 28 -11.08 1.62 -1.31
N LYS A 29 -12.25 1.01 -1.48
CA LYS A 29 -12.59 -0.20 -0.72
C LYS A 29 -11.63 -1.34 -1.04
N GLU A 30 -11.26 -1.47 -2.30
CA GLU A 30 -10.33 -2.51 -2.70
C GLU A 30 -8.94 -2.22 -2.17
N ILE A 31 -8.53 -0.96 -2.20
CA ILE A 31 -7.25 -0.55 -1.64
C ILE A 31 -7.20 -0.86 -0.14
N ASP A 32 -8.25 -0.52 0.59
CA ASP A 32 -8.31 -0.80 2.02
C ASP A 32 -8.23 -2.29 2.31
N LYS A 33 -8.93 -3.10 1.55
CA LYS A 33 -8.88 -4.56 1.72
C LYS A 33 -7.48 -5.10 1.45
N ALA A 34 -6.86 -4.61 0.38
CA ALA A 34 -5.52 -5.06 0.03
C ALA A 34 -4.51 -4.65 1.09
N PHE A 35 -4.61 -3.43 1.60
CA PHE A 35 -3.72 -2.97 2.66
C PHE A 35 -3.88 -3.80 3.92
N LYS A 36 -5.12 -4.11 4.28
CA LYS A 36 -5.39 -4.92 5.45
C LYS A 36 -4.77 -6.31 5.30
N ALA A 37 -4.96 -6.92 4.14
CA ALA A 37 -4.40 -8.24 3.89
C ALA A 37 -2.88 -8.23 3.91
N LEU A 38 -2.27 -7.23 3.28
CA LEU A 38 -0.81 -7.12 3.25
C LEU A 38 -0.25 -6.88 4.64
N LYS A 39 -0.95 -6.08 5.43
CA LYS A 39 -0.54 -5.82 6.81
C LYS A 39 -0.58 -7.11 7.63
N GLU A 40 -1.64 -7.89 7.49
CA GLU A 40 -1.77 -9.14 8.21
C GLU A 40 -0.72 -10.16 7.78
N GLU A 41 -0.32 -10.14 6.53
CA GLU A 41 0.73 -11.01 6.03
C GLU A 41 2.12 -10.50 6.38
N GLY A 42 2.21 -9.28 6.92
CA GLY A 42 3.48 -8.70 7.27
C GLY A 42 4.30 -8.22 6.09
N LYS A 43 3.65 -7.99 4.95
CA LYS A 43 4.35 -7.54 3.75
C LYS A 43 4.49 -6.03 3.66
N ILE A 44 3.70 -5.30 4.42
CA ILE A 44 3.81 -3.85 4.49
C ILE A 44 3.84 -3.40 5.93
N VAL A 45 4.44 -2.26 6.16
CA VAL A 45 4.51 -1.65 7.50
C VAL A 45 4.10 -0.20 7.40
N SER A 46 3.69 0.36 8.52
CA SER A 46 3.32 1.77 8.60
C SER A 46 4.37 2.50 9.44
N PRO A 47 5.43 2.99 8.80
CA PRO A 47 6.49 3.68 9.54
C PRO A 47 6.04 5.01 10.12
N VAL A 48 5.08 5.64 9.46
CA VAL A 48 4.50 6.88 9.96
C VAL A 48 2.99 6.83 9.77
N ARG A 49 2.31 7.71 10.49
CA ARG A 49 0.86 7.76 10.44
C ARG A 49 0.35 7.99 9.02
N CYS A 50 -0.61 7.19 8.61
CA CYS A 50 -1.25 7.28 7.30
C CYS A 50 -0.34 7.00 6.10
N LYS A 51 0.83 6.44 6.35
CA LYS A 51 1.76 6.06 5.28
C LYS A 51 2.08 4.58 5.39
N TRP A 52 2.31 3.96 4.26
CA TRP A 52 2.64 2.54 4.18
C TRP A 52 3.85 2.33 3.28
N GLU A 53 4.66 1.36 3.61
CA GLU A 53 5.79 1.01 2.76
C GLU A 53 5.98 -0.51 2.79
N PRO A 54 6.62 -1.10 1.76
CA PRO A 54 6.91 -2.53 1.77
C PRO A 54 7.81 -2.87 2.94
N ALA A 55 7.53 -3.98 3.61
CA ALA A 55 8.34 -4.41 4.73
C ALA A 55 9.74 -4.86 4.33
N GLU A 56 9.94 -5.12 3.05
CA GLU A 56 11.23 -5.54 2.53
C GLU A 56 12.11 -4.36 2.19
#